data_d673ef3ba2a0a927b087cc3bae570655
#
_entry.id   d673ef3ba2a0a927b087cc3bae570655
#
_cell.length_a   1.000
_cell.length_b   1.000
_cell.length_c   1.000
_cell.angle_alpha   90.00
_cell.angle_beta   90.00
_cell.angle_gamma   90.00
#
_symmetry.space_group_name_H-M   'P 1'
#
loop_
_entity.id
_entity.type
_entity.pdbx_description
1 polymer ?
#
loop_
_entity_poly.entity_id
_entity_poly.type
_entity_poly.pdbx_seq_one_letter_code
_entity_poly.pdbx_strand_id
1 'polypeptide(L)'
;MDLPTLRRVVVASVLVPVCAAAQTVPEHPALNDRFYVGAGVFFPRTATSAQLQSHTGVGANIDFENALGMATDKSVPMGFARWRLGQKWRIEAEYFQLNRSGSKTIDRDIEWGDTVYPVNASVSSKFNFSDLRISAGYSFFRRPDKELGIGLGLHVAQYDVSLAANGFATESTKVTAPLPVFSLYSQFALTQRWALSARMDRFVLHYQDFDGSLTGLALDIMYQPFRHVGFGLGTRALALDASATKEGRTASFRQSFQGPMLFMNVSF
;
A
#
# COMPACT_ATOMS: atom_id res chain seq x y z
N MET A 1 16.07 -21.79 -26.37
CA MET A 1 16.41 -20.35 -26.45
C MET A 1 15.11 -19.63 -26.82
N ASP A 2 14.21 -19.52 -25.85
CA ASP A 2 12.85 -19.00 -26.05
C ASP A 2 12.70 -17.68 -25.29
N LEU A 3 12.41 -16.62 -26.03
CA LEU A 3 12.18 -15.27 -25.52
C LEU A 3 10.79 -15.20 -24.85
N PRO A 4 10.67 -14.60 -23.65
CA PRO A 4 9.35 -14.36 -23.06
C PRO A 4 8.64 -13.21 -23.75
N THR A 5 7.42 -13.49 -24.20
CA THR A 5 6.47 -12.55 -24.81
C THR A 5 6.06 -11.44 -23.85
N LEU A 6 6.52 -10.23 -24.11
CA LEU A 6 6.01 -9.01 -23.48
C LEU A 6 4.52 -8.82 -23.84
N ARG A 7 3.62 -8.99 -22.88
CA ARG A 7 2.22 -8.56 -23.01
C ARG A 7 2.19 -7.03 -23.00
N ARG A 8 1.93 -6.45 -24.14
CA ARG A 8 1.66 -5.01 -24.30
C ARG A 8 0.31 -4.69 -23.66
N VAL A 9 0.32 -3.87 -22.60
CA VAL A 9 -0.88 -3.23 -22.07
C VAL A 9 -1.24 -2.09 -23.01
N VAL A 10 -2.33 -2.25 -23.74
CA VAL A 10 -2.90 -1.18 -24.57
C VAL A 10 -3.73 -0.27 -23.65
N VAL A 11 -3.20 0.92 -23.37
CA VAL A 11 -3.96 1.99 -22.73
C VAL A 11 -4.82 2.64 -23.80
N ALA A 12 -6.10 2.35 -23.80
CA ALA A 12 -7.06 3.03 -24.68
C ALA A 12 -7.32 4.46 -24.17
N SER A 13 -6.84 5.45 -24.89
CA SER A 13 -7.12 6.87 -24.63
C SER A 13 -8.54 7.19 -25.09
N VAL A 14 -9.47 7.36 -24.16
CA VAL A 14 -10.81 7.86 -24.43
C VAL A 14 -10.75 9.39 -24.50
N LEU A 15 -10.72 9.94 -25.70
CA LEU A 15 -10.91 11.36 -25.98
C LEU A 15 -12.41 11.68 -25.92
N VAL A 16 -12.85 12.32 -24.85
CA VAL A 16 -14.21 12.87 -24.73
C VAL A 16 -14.19 14.30 -25.29
N PRO A 17 -15.02 14.66 -26.29
CA PRO A 17 -15.11 16.03 -26.78
C PRO A 17 -15.77 16.93 -25.71
N VAL A 18 -15.05 17.93 -25.25
CA VAL A 18 -15.54 18.94 -24.31
C VAL A 18 -16.26 20.03 -25.11
N CYS A 19 -17.58 20.02 -25.04
CA CYS A 19 -18.38 21.18 -25.52
C CYS A 19 -18.13 22.35 -24.54
N ALA A 20 -17.57 23.46 -25.04
CA ALA A 20 -17.33 24.69 -24.32
C ALA A 20 -18.64 25.47 -24.13
N ALA A 21 -19.44 25.14 -23.11
CA ALA A 21 -20.35 26.08 -22.49
C ALA A 21 -19.56 26.86 -21.41
N ALA A 22 -19.86 28.12 -21.18
CA ALA A 22 -19.29 28.92 -20.09
C ALA A 22 -19.66 28.30 -18.76
N GLN A 23 -18.89 27.31 -18.34
CA GLN A 23 -19.11 26.54 -17.12
C GLN A 23 -18.51 27.33 -15.95
N THR A 24 -19.33 27.68 -14.97
CA THR A 24 -18.82 28.05 -13.66
C THR A 24 -17.89 26.96 -13.18
N VAL A 25 -16.64 27.34 -12.88
CA VAL A 25 -15.62 26.39 -12.42
C VAL A 25 -16.16 25.68 -11.16
N PRO A 26 -16.31 24.34 -11.17
CA PRO A 26 -16.88 23.65 -10.04
C PRO A 26 -15.94 23.72 -8.82
N GLU A 27 -16.45 24.24 -7.70
CA GLU A 27 -15.73 24.22 -6.43
C GLU A 27 -16.19 23.02 -5.62
N HIS A 28 -15.27 22.10 -5.36
CA HIS A 28 -15.56 20.92 -4.55
C HIS A 28 -14.93 21.05 -3.15
N PRO A 29 -15.68 20.83 -2.05
CA PRO A 29 -15.17 20.98 -0.69
C PRO A 29 -13.90 20.19 -0.43
N ALA A 30 -13.80 18.93 -0.88
CA ALA A 30 -12.62 18.11 -0.70
C ALA A 30 -11.34 18.71 -1.31
N LEU A 31 -11.44 19.60 -2.31
CA LEU A 31 -10.28 20.29 -2.90
C LEU A 31 -9.95 21.59 -2.17
N ASN A 32 -10.97 22.27 -1.64
CA ASN A 32 -10.83 23.66 -1.19
C ASN A 32 -10.79 23.80 0.34
N ASP A 33 -11.43 22.90 1.09
CA ASP A 33 -11.48 22.95 2.54
C ASP A 33 -10.09 22.72 3.17
N ARG A 34 -9.89 23.37 4.33
CA ARG A 34 -8.59 23.34 5.04
C ARG A 34 -8.30 21.98 5.65
N PHE A 35 -9.31 21.33 6.19
CA PHE A 35 -9.21 20.00 6.77
C PHE A 35 -10.09 19.01 6.01
N TYR A 36 -9.55 17.85 5.76
CA TYR A 36 -10.24 16.73 5.15
C TYR A 36 -9.84 15.47 5.90
N VAL A 37 -10.79 14.84 6.56
CA VAL A 37 -10.58 13.66 7.39
C VAL A 37 -11.57 12.60 6.98
N GLY A 38 -11.14 11.35 6.90
CA GLY A 38 -12.03 10.26 6.57
C GLY A 38 -11.59 8.93 7.17
N ALA A 39 -12.54 8.03 7.17
CA ALA A 39 -12.33 6.65 7.56
C ALA A 39 -13.18 5.72 6.69
N GLY A 40 -12.73 4.49 6.54
CA GLY A 40 -13.41 3.52 5.70
C GLY A 40 -12.96 2.09 5.94
N VAL A 41 -13.39 1.23 5.05
CA VAL A 41 -13.01 -0.18 5.02
C VAL A 41 -12.26 -0.46 3.73
N PHE A 42 -11.06 -0.93 3.87
CA PHE A 42 -10.20 -1.39 2.79
C PHE A 42 -10.30 -2.91 2.68
N PHE A 43 -10.41 -3.45 1.46
CA PHE A 43 -10.56 -4.87 1.16
C PHE A 43 -9.33 -5.35 0.37
N PRO A 44 -8.14 -5.46 0.99
CA PRO A 44 -6.94 -5.86 0.28
C PRO A 44 -6.98 -7.34 -0.09
N ARG A 45 -6.55 -7.66 -1.30
CA ARG A 45 -5.91 -8.92 -1.63
C ARG A 45 -4.43 -8.80 -1.29
N THR A 46 -3.92 -9.77 -0.57
CA THR A 46 -2.55 -9.77 -0.07
C THR A 46 -1.79 -10.94 -0.67
N ALA A 47 -0.57 -10.67 -1.12
CA ALA A 47 0.41 -11.69 -1.46
C ALA A 47 1.72 -11.39 -0.73
N THR A 48 2.25 -12.39 0.00
CA THR A 48 3.45 -12.23 0.82
C THR A 48 4.40 -13.40 0.60
N SER A 49 5.64 -13.10 0.26
CA SER A 49 6.69 -14.14 0.13
C SER A 49 7.98 -13.69 0.78
N ALA A 50 8.65 -14.64 1.40
CA ALA A 50 10.01 -14.50 1.90
C ALA A 50 10.88 -15.58 1.29
N GLN A 51 12.09 -15.24 0.90
CA GLN A 51 13.07 -16.18 0.34
C GLN A 51 14.40 -16.00 1.03
N LEU A 52 14.97 -17.11 1.48
CA LEU A 52 16.35 -17.22 1.94
C LEU A 52 17.11 -18.05 0.94
N GLN A 53 18.11 -17.47 0.28
CA GLN A 53 18.95 -18.15 -0.69
C GLN A 53 20.36 -18.32 -0.12
N SER A 54 20.85 -19.56 -0.07
CA SER A 54 22.21 -19.91 0.37
C SER A 54 23.22 -19.72 -0.76
N HIS A 55 24.51 -19.75 -0.44
CA HIS A 55 25.66 -19.76 -1.36
C HIS A 55 25.56 -20.80 -2.51
N THR A 56 24.86 -21.90 -2.29
CA THR A 56 24.68 -22.97 -3.29
C THR A 56 23.49 -22.74 -4.22
N GLY A 57 22.80 -21.59 -4.11
CA GLY A 57 21.64 -21.28 -4.93
C GLY A 57 20.34 -22.00 -4.51
N VAL A 58 20.43 -22.92 -3.56
CA VAL A 58 19.26 -23.63 -3.00
C VAL A 58 18.71 -22.79 -1.86
N GLY A 59 17.51 -22.26 -2.00
CA GLY A 59 16.85 -21.46 -0.97
C GLY A 59 15.38 -21.84 -0.83
N ALA A 60 14.86 -21.72 0.39
CA ALA A 60 13.43 -21.88 0.64
C ALA A 60 12.71 -20.60 0.26
N ASN A 61 11.75 -20.67 -0.66
CA ASN A 61 10.79 -19.63 -0.90
C ASN A 61 9.52 -19.96 -0.11
N ILE A 62 9.15 -19.14 0.87
CA ILE A 62 7.98 -19.31 1.70
C ILE A 62 6.91 -18.34 1.19
N ASP A 63 5.91 -18.87 0.51
CA ASP A 63 4.67 -18.18 0.19
C ASP A 63 3.75 -18.31 1.40
N PHE A 64 3.45 -17.22 2.08
CA PHE A 64 2.73 -17.22 3.36
C PHE A 64 1.28 -17.68 3.19
N GLU A 65 0.66 -17.37 2.09
CA GLU A 65 -0.69 -17.78 1.80
C GLU A 65 -0.77 -19.30 1.53
N ASN A 66 0.12 -19.79 0.69
CA ASN A 66 0.13 -21.21 0.29
C ASN A 66 0.85 -22.11 1.32
N ALA A 67 2.00 -21.71 1.85
CA ALA A 67 2.78 -22.55 2.76
C ALA A 67 2.25 -22.53 4.19
N LEU A 68 1.71 -21.40 4.67
CA LEU A 68 1.25 -21.22 6.05
C LEU A 68 -0.29 -21.15 6.17
N GLY A 69 -1.02 -21.21 5.05
CA GLY A 69 -2.49 -21.19 5.04
C GLY A 69 -3.08 -19.84 5.49
N MET A 70 -2.35 -18.73 5.27
CA MET A 70 -2.85 -17.41 5.61
C MET A 70 -3.94 -16.95 4.63
N ALA A 71 -4.98 -16.29 5.16
CA ALA A 71 -6.03 -15.72 4.33
C ALA A 71 -5.49 -14.64 3.37
N THR A 72 -5.89 -14.71 2.11
CA THR A 72 -5.55 -13.71 1.08
C THR A 72 -6.37 -12.44 1.20
N ASP A 73 -7.62 -12.56 1.64
CA ASP A 73 -8.61 -11.52 1.67
C ASP A 73 -9.03 -11.22 3.10
N LYS A 74 -8.92 -9.97 3.52
CA LYS A 74 -9.39 -9.53 4.83
C LYS A 74 -9.75 -8.05 4.79
N SER A 75 -10.97 -7.70 5.20
CA SER A 75 -11.36 -6.32 5.36
C SER A 75 -10.67 -5.68 6.57
N VAL A 76 -10.16 -4.47 6.39
CA VAL A 76 -9.45 -3.74 7.44
C VAL A 76 -9.94 -2.28 7.51
N PRO A 77 -10.04 -1.71 8.73
CA PRO A 77 -10.30 -0.29 8.88
C PRO A 77 -9.10 0.51 8.37
N MET A 78 -9.39 1.64 7.74
CA MET A 78 -8.40 2.58 7.23
C MET A 78 -8.83 4.00 7.54
N GLY A 79 -7.92 4.82 8.05
CA GLY A 79 -8.14 6.21 8.34
C GLY A 79 -7.20 7.11 7.56
N PHE A 80 -7.64 8.31 7.22
CA PHE A 80 -6.81 9.29 6.52
C PHE A 80 -7.19 10.72 6.89
N ALA A 81 -6.22 11.61 6.78
CA ALA A 81 -6.40 13.03 7.04
C ALA A 81 -5.54 13.85 6.08
N ARG A 82 -6.02 15.05 5.77
CA ARG A 82 -5.25 16.08 5.05
C ARG A 82 -5.49 17.43 5.70
N TRP A 83 -4.42 18.16 5.91
CA TRP A 83 -4.40 19.53 6.37
C TRP A 83 -3.73 20.44 5.34
N ARG A 84 -4.45 21.46 4.87
CA ARG A 84 -3.91 22.50 3.99
C ARG A 84 -3.28 23.62 4.78
N LEU A 85 -2.07 23.97 4.43
CA LEU A 85 -1.32 25.09 4.96
C LEU A 85 -1.24 26.17 3.88
N GLY A 86 -2.16 27.12 3.95
CA GLY A 86 -2.30 28.17 2.94
C GLY A 86 -2.76 27.61 1.58
N GLN A 87 -2.23 28.18 0.49
CA GLN A 87 -2.71 27.89 -0.86
C GLN A 87 -2.00 26.71 -1.52
N LYS A 88 -0.74 26.42 -1.18
CA LYS A 88 0.11 25.49 -1.92
C LYS A 88 0.61 24.30 -1.14
N TRP A 89 0.61 24.37 0.19
CA TRP A 89 1.15 23.30 1.03
C TRP A 89 0.05 22.44 1.62
N ARG A 90 0.33 21.15 1.78
CA ARG A 90 -0.56 20.22 2.47
C ARG A 90 0.25 19.15 3.21
N ILE A 91 -0.31 18.72 4.34
CA ILE A 91 0.17 17.54 5.08
C ILE A 91 -0.91 16.48 4.97
N GLU A 92 -0.50 15.26 4.72
CA GLU A 92 -1.39 14.10 4.67
C GLU A 92 -0.90 13.01 5.58
N ALA A 93 -1.85 12.29 6.18
CA ALA A 93 -1.62 11.08 6.94
C ALA A 93 -2.62 10.00 6.49
N GLU A 94 -2.18 8.74 6.45
CA GLU A 94 -3.00 7.58 6.14
C GLU A 94 -2.51 6.41 6.98
N TYR A 95 -3.43 5.63 7.56
CA TYR A 95 -3.10 4.50 8.43
C TYR A 95 -4.04 3.34 8.20
N PHE A 96 -3.48 2.15 8.12
CA PHE A 96 -4.23 0.90 8.23
C PHE A 96 -3.41 -0.18 8.93
N GLN A 97 -4.12 -1.21 9.44
CA GLN A 97 -3.50 -2.36 10.07
C GLN A 97 -4.19 -3.64 9.60
N LEU A 98 -3.39 -4.62 9.18
CA LEU A 98 -3.82 -5.93 8.74
C LEU A 98 -3.25 -7.00 9.68
N ASN A 99 -4.14 -7.77 10.31
CA ASN A 99 -3.77 -8.91 11.17
C ASN A 99 -4.27 -10.18 10.50
N ARG A 100 -3.36 -11.09 10.18
CA ARG A 100 -3.67 -12.40 9.57
C ARG A 100 -3.16 -13.53 10.45
N SER A 101 -3.83 -14.66 10.40
CA SER A 101 -3.37 -15.89 11.02
C SER A 101 -3.72 -17.07 10.12
N GLY A 102 -2.93 -18.12 10.22
CA GLY A 102 -3.15 -19.37 9.54
C GLY A 102 -2.71 -20.54 10.38
N SER A 103 -3.19 -21.72 10.07
CA SER A 103 -2.69 -22.98 10.61
C SER A 103 -2.71 -24.01 9.51
N LYS A 104 -1.56 -24.63 9.25
CA LYS A 104 -1.41 -25.61 8.18
C LYS A 104 -0.38 -26.68 8.55
N THR A 105 -0.63 -27.90 8.13
CA THR A 105 0.38 -28.94 8.10
C THR A 105 1.30 -28.68 6.92
N ILE A 106 2.59 -28.44 7.19
CA ILE A 106 3.56 -28.06 6.18
C ILE A 106 4.04 -29.28 5.38
N ASP A 107 4.33 -29.07 4.08
CA ASP A 107 4.74 -30.10 3.12
C ASP A 107 6.25 -30.20 2.92
N ARG A 108 7.00 -29.33 3.62
CA ARG A 108 8.48 -29.28 3.64
C ARG A 108 8.95 -28.65 4.93
N ASP A 109 10.23 -28.81 5.22
CA ASP A 109 10.86 -28.14 6.37
C ASP A 109 10.82 -26.62 6.18
N ILE A 110 10.49 -25.90 7.24
CA ILE A 110 10.53 -24.43 7.29
C ILE A 110 11.51 -24.01 8.38
N GLU A 111 12.58 -23.35 7.98
CA GLU A 111 13.52 -22.70 8.88
C GLU A 111 13.06 -21.26 9.13
N TRP A 112 12.84 -20.90 10.40
CA TRP A 112 12.47 -19.55 10.80
C TRP A 112 13.14 -19.21 12.13
N GLY A 113 13.98 -18.17 12.14
CA GLY A 113 14.84 -17.87 13.28
C GLY A 113 15.84 -18.99 13.54
N ASP A 114 15.90 -19.44 14.77
CA ASP A 114 16.77 -20.54 15.19
C ASP A 114 16.06 -21.91 15.20
N THR A 115 14.81 -21.97 14.72
CA THR A 115 13.97 -23.17 14.77
C THR A 115 13.69 -23.71 13.37
N VAL A 116 13.88 -25.03 13.20
CA VAL A 116 13.45 -25.78 12.01
C VAL A 116 12.15 -26.50 12.33
N TYR A 117 11.08 -26.15 11.63
CA TYR A 117 9.79 -26.83 11.69
C TYR A 117 9.80 -27.94 10.64
N PRO A 118 9.76 -29.23 11.03
CA PRO A 118 9.90 -30.32 10.08
C PRO A 118 8.64 -30.53 9.26
N VAL A 119 8.80 -31.17 8.10
CA VAL A 119 7.69 -31.63 7.26
C VAL A 119 6.65 -32.40 8.09
N ASN A 120 5.38 -32.22 7.77
CA ASN A 120 4.22 -32.75 8.50
C ASN A 120 3.96 -32.12 9.88
N ALA A 121 4.75 -31.13 10.31
CA ALA A 121 4.40 -30.36 11.50
C ALA A 121 3.15 -29.49 11.24
N SER A 122 2.24 -29.42 12.21
CA SER A 122 1.14 -28.45 12.16
C SER A 122 1.63 -27.12 12.72
N VAL A 123 1.83 -26.15 11.81
CA VAL A 123 2.35 -24.83 12.13
C VAL A 123 1.21 -23.83 12.21
N SER A 124 1.12 -23.13 13.33
CA SER A 124 0.26 -21.95 13.50
C SER A 124 1.10 -20.71 13.26
N SER A 125 0.59 -19.83 12.43
CA SER A 125 1.28 -18.62 12.00
C SER A 125 0.44 -17.37 12.27
N LYS A 126 1.10 -16.25 12.63
CA LYS A 126 0.48 -14.92 12.74
C LYS A 126 1.33 -13.94 11.97
N PHE A 127 0.67 -13.04 11.26
CA PHE A 127 1.28 -11.96 10.50
C PHE A 127 0.50 -10.69 10.73
N ASN A 128 1.09 -9.77 11.46
CA ASN A 128 0.53 -8.45 11.71
C ASN A 128 1.35 -7.43 10.92
N PHE A 129 0.65 -6.60 10.18
CA PHE A 129 1.23 -5.53 9.40
C PHE A 129 0.49 -4.23 9.69
N SER A 130 1.22 -3.14 9.90
CA SER A 130 0.63 -1.81 9.90
C SER A 130 1.47 -0.85 9.08
N ASP A 131 0.81 0.09 8.41
CA ASP A 131 1.45 1.14 7.64
C ASP A 131 0.89 2.51 8.05
N LEU A 132 1.78 3.37 8.51
CA LEU A 132 1.51 4.79 8.73
C LEU A 132 2.25 5.59 7.66
N ARG A 133 1.49 6.21 6.76
CA ARG A 133 2.01 7.15 5.78
C ARG A 133 1.81 8.57 6.26
N ILE A 134 2.86 9.38 6.24
CA ILE A 134 2.80 10.83 6.47
C ILE A 134 3.52 11.51 5.32
N SER A 135 2.98 12.59 4.76
CA SER A 135 3.64 13.32 3.68
C SER A 135 3.37 14.81 3.74
N ALA A 136 4.34 15.59 3.28
CA ALA A 136 4.22 17.01 2.99
C ALA A 136 4.21 17.20 1.47
N GLY A 137 3.19 17.88 0.95
CA GLY A 137 2.98 18.12 -0.47
C GLY A 137 2.99 19.59 -0.84
N TYR A 138 3.50 19.89 -2.04
CA TYR A 138 3.48 21.21 -2.65
C TYR A 138 2.70 21.16 -3.96
N SER A 139 1.61 21.95 -4.04
CA SER A 139 0.76 22.08 -5.21
C SER A 139 1.33 23.13 -6.13
N PHE A 140 2.05 22.70 -7.18
CA PHE A 140 2.63 23.61 -8.17
C PHE A 140 1.56 24.15 -9.14
N PHE A 141 0.45 23.42 -9.31
CA PHE A 141 -0.71 23.86 -10.04
C PHE A 141 -1.97 23.68 -9.19
N ARG A 142 -2.67 24.77 -8.90
CA ARG A 142 -3.90 24.75 -8.12
C ARG A 142 -4.91 25.77 -8.61
N ARG A 143 -6.13 25.28 -8.84
CA ARG A 143 -7.34 26.04 -9.13
C ARG A 143 -8.48 25.49 -8.27
N PRO A 144 -9.63 26.18 -8.18
CA PRO A 144 -10.77 25.67 -7.42
C PRO A 144 -11.27 24.29 -7.84
N ASP A 145 -11.10 23.94 -9.13
CA ASP A 145 -11.57 22.70 -9.76
C ASP A 145 -10.49 21.62 -9.90
N LYS A 146 -9.20 21.97 -9.75
CA LYS A 146 -8.12 21.02 -10.00
C LYS A 146 -6.83 21.37 -9.27
N GLU A 147 -6.11 20.33 -8.93
CA GLU A 147 -4.83 20.43 -8.22
C GLU A 147 -3.86 19.37 -8.73
N LEU A 148 -2.61 19.79 -8.96
CA LEU A 148 -1.48 18.91 -9.23
C LEU A 148 -0.34 19.30 -8.29
N GLY A 149 0.32 18.31 -7.73
CA GLY A 149 1.41 18.56 -6.81
C GLY A 149 2.34 17.38 -6.65
N ILE A 150 3.45 17.66 -6.03
CA ILE A 150 4.49 16.72 -5.65
C ILE A 150 4.66 16.74 -4.14
N GLY A 151 5.21 15.70 -3.56
CA GLY A 151 5.45 15.65 -2.12
C GLY A 151 6.61 14.75 -1.75
N LEU A 152 7.00 14.89 -0.50
CA LEU A 152 7.89 13.98 0.20
C LEU A 152 7.13 13.35 1.35
N GLY A 153 7.26 12.06 1.50
CA GLY A 153 6.56 11.31 2.54
C GLY A 153 7.44 10.26 3.18
N LEU A 154 6.88 9.66 4.20
CA LEU A 154 7.45 8.55 4.94
C LEU A 154 6.35 7.51 5.16
N HIS A 155 6.57 6.28 4.73
CA HIS A 155 5.84 5.12 5.19
C HIS A 155 6.59 4.51 6.37
N VAL A 156 5.90 4.30 7.48
CA VAL A 156 6.40 3.55 8.63
C VAL A 156 5.71 2.21 8.63
N ALA A 157 6.32 1.24 7.95
CA ALA A 157 5.82 -0.12 7.83
C ALA A 157 6.30 -0.96 9.02
N GLN A 158 5.38 -1.54 9.78
CA GLN A 158 5.69 -2.40 10.91
C GLN A 158 5.21 -3.83 10.62
N TYR A 159 6.09 -4.78 10.85
CA TYR A 159 5.86 -6.20 10.68
C TYR A 159 6.04 -6.92 12.01
N ASP A 160 5.11 -7.82 12.36
CA ASP A 160 5.22 -8.74 13.47
C ASP A 160 4.78 -10.12 12.99
N VAL A 161 5.73 -11.02 12.83
CA VAL A 161 5.51 -12.37 12.29
C VAL A 161 5.88 -13.37 13.34
N SER A 162 5.00 -14.33 13.62
CA SER A 162 5.28 -15.43 14.54
C SER A 162 4.84 -16.79 13.99
N LEU A 163 5.65 -17.79 14.22
CA LEU A 163 5.39 -19.20 13.92
C LEU A 163 5.48 -20.02 15.20
N ALA A 164 4.55 -20.95 15.35
CA ALA A 164 4.51 -21.89 16.48
C ALA A 164 4.04 -23.28 16.02
N ALA A 165 4.64 -24.33 16.55
CA ALA A 165 4.18 -25.70 16.37
C ALA A 165 4.34 -26.47 17.69
N ASN A 166 3.50 -27.50 17.88
CA ASN A 166 3.56 -28.32 19.09
C ASN A 166 4.91 -29.01 19.22
N GLY A 167 5.55 -28.89 20.39
CA GLY A 167 6.86 -29.47 20.67
C GLY A 167 8.06 -28.67 20.15
N PHE A 168 7.83 -27.49 19.57
CA PHE A 168 8.88 -26.59 19.06
C PHE A 168 8.80 -25.22 19.71
N ALA A 169 9.89 -24.47 19.70
CA ALA A 169 9.92 -23.11 20.18
C ALA A 169 9.02 -22.22 19.29
N THR A 170 8.40 -21.23 19.91
CA THR A 170 7.69 -20.18 19.16
C THR A 170 8.69 -19.12 18.76
N GLU A 171 8.83 -18.92 17.45
CA GLU A 171 9.69 -17.88 16.90
C GLU A 171 8.89 -16.66 16.51
N SER A 172 9.40 -15.49 16.84
CA SER A 172 8.77 -14.22 16.45
C SER A 172 9.79 -13.19 15.98
N THR A 173 9.44 -12.47 14.94
CA THR A 173 10.28 -11.42 14.34
C THR A 173 9.48 -10.14 14.23
N LYS A 174 10.03 -9.03 14.75
CA LYS A 174 9.46 -7.69 14.62
C LYS A 174 10.41 -6.78 13.87
N VAL A 175 9.88 -6.13 12.84
CA VAL A 175 10.65 -5.20 12.02
C VAL A 175 9.85 -3.92 11.84
N THR A 176 10.52 -2.77 11.99
CA THR A 176 9.97 -1.47 11.61
C THR A 176 10.85 -0.87 10.53
N ALA A 177 10.27 -0.59 9.38
CA ALA A 177 10.95 -0.05 8.21
C ALA A 177 10.42 1.37 7.90
N PRO A 178 11.20 2.41 8.15
CA PRO A 178 10.90 3.75 7.67
C PRO A 178 11.32 3.86 6.20
N LEU A 179 10.37 4.11 5.30
CA LEU A 179 10.56 4.14 3.85
C LEU A 179 10.21 5.54 3.33
N PRO A 180 11.21 6.40 3.05
CA PRO A 180 10.97 7.71 2.49
C PRO A 180 10.47 7.59 1.05
N VAL A 181 9.47 8.37 0.67
CA VAL A 181 8.86 8.30 -0.67
C VAL A 181 8.75 9.67 -1.31
N PHE A 182 8.85 9.68 -2.65
CA PHE A 182 8.38 10.76 -3.48
C PHE A 182 6.92 10.51 -3.84
N SER A 183 6.11 11.56 -3.73
CA SER A 183 4.68 11.51 -4.04
C SER A 183 4.37 12.42 -5.22
N LEU A 184 3.53 11.93 -6.13
CA LEU A 184 2.83 12.71 -7.14
C LEU A 184 1.34 12.60 -6.85
N TYR A 185 0.62 13.73 -6.86
CA TYR A 185 -0.81 13.72 -6.61
C TYR A 185 -1.58 14.66 -7.54
N SER A 186 -2.82 14.30 -7.77
CA SER A 186 -3.78 15.09 -8.52
C SER A 186 -5.17 15.01 -7.91
N GLN A 187 -5.94 16.08 -8.05
CA GLN A 187 -7.35 16.13 -7.70
C GLN A 187 -8.10 16.93 -8.76
N PHE A 188 -9.31 16.49 -9.11
CA PHE A 188 -10.17 17.13 -10.11
C PHE A 188 -11.62 17.15 -9.61
N ALA A 189 -12.22 18.32 -9.52
CA ALA A 189 -13.64 18.48 -9.34
C ALA A 189 -14.33 18.27 -10.69
N LEU A 190 -15.12 17.22 -10.83
CA LEU A 190 -15.94 16.98 -12.03
C LEU A 190 -17.20 17.85 -11.99
N THR A 191 -17.75 18.01 -10.80
CA THR A 191 -18.88 18.86 -10.47
C THR A 191 -18.72 19.40 -9.05
N GLN A 192 -19.65 20.19 -8.56
CA GLN A 192 -19.68 20.63 -7.15
C GLN A 192 -19.83 19.48 -6.14
N ARG A 193 -20.29 18.31 -6.59
CA ARG A 193 -20.51 17.13 -5.73
C ARG A 193 -19.59 15.95 -6.04
N TRP A 194 -18.99 15.89 -7.21
CA TRP A 194 -18.15 14.79 -7.64
C TRP A 194 -16.71 15.24 -7.85
N ALA A 195 -15.80 14.51 -7.28
CA ALA A 195 -14.36 14.74 -7.47
C ALA A 195 -13.61 13.42 -7.65
N LEU A 196 -12.48 13.51 -8.33
CA LEU A 196 -11.50 12.45 -8.49
C LEU A 196 -10.21 12.82 -7.77
N SER A 197 -9.54 11.83 -7.20
CA SER A 197 -8.21 11.97 -6.62
C SER A 197 -7.33 10.83 -7.08
N ALA A 198 -6.08 11.14 -7.38
CA ALA A 198 -5.06 10.14 -7.66
C ALA A 198 -3.77 10.50 -6.91
N ARG A 199 -3.08 9.47 -6.40
CA ARG A 199 -1.77 9.61 -5.77
C ARG A 199 -0.90 8.42 -6.12
N MET A 200 0.37 8.68 -6.35
CA MET A 200 1.43 7.70 -6.52
C MET A 200 2.56 8.03 -5.57
N ASP A 201 3.01 7.05 -4.83
CA ASP A 201 4.18 7.11 -3.97
C ASP A 201 5.26 6.17 -4.53
N ARG A 202 6.52 6.62 -4.56
CA ARG A 202 7.63 5.81 -5.06
C ARG A 202 8.86 6.00 -4.19
N PHE A 203 9.48 4.87 -3.83
CA PHE A 203 10.78 4.77 -3.18
C PHE A 203 11.62 3.72 -3.90
N VAL A 204 12.90 3.98 -4.05
CA VAL A 204 13.90 3.02 -4.52
C VAL A 204 15.19 3.31 -3.77
N LEU A 205 15.76 2.28 -3.20
CA LEU A 205 17.06 2.32 -2.54
C LEU A 205 17.94 1.19 -3.09
N HIS A 206 19.15 1.55 -3.49
CA HIS A 206 20.24 0.63 -3.78
C HIS A 206 21.42 1.10 -2.94
N TYR A 207 21.73 0.39 -1.87
CA TYR A 207 22.79 0.80 -0.97
C TYR A 207 23.56 -0.43 -0.48
N GLN A 208 24.82 -0.57 -0.94
CA GLN A 208 25.68 -1.71 -0.63
C GLN A 208 24.95 -3.03 -0.90
N ASP A 209 24.73 -3.82 0.15
CA ASP A 209 24.12 -5.15 0.10
C ASP A 209 22.57 -5.10 0.25
N PHE A 210 21.98 -3.90 0.27
CA PHE A 210 20.55 -3.70 0.46
C PHE A 210 19.89 -3.10 -0.77
N ASP A 211 18.87 -3.77 -1.28
CA ASP A 211 17.96 -3.24 -2.28
C ASP A 211 16.56 -3.15 -1.70
N GLY A 212 15.91 -2.01 -1.91
CA GLY A 212 14.56 -1.77 -1.43
C GLY A 212 13.73 -0.95 -2.41
N SER A 213 12.48 -1.28 -2.56
CA SER A 213 11.55 -0.46 -3.31
C SER A 213 10.15 -0.49 -2.70
N LEU A 214 9.44 0.65 -2.80
CA LEU A 214 8.03 0.78 -2.49
C LEU A 214 7.33 1.50 -3.63
N THR A 215 6.17 0.99 -4.01
CA THR A 215 5.25 1.66 -4.92
C THR A 215 3.87 1.67 -4.28
N GLY A 216 3.33 2.86 -4.04
CA GLY A 216 1.98 3.09 -3.56
C GLY A 216 1.11 3.74 -4.63
N LEU A 217 -0.13 3.32 -4.77
CA LEU A 217 -1.14 3.93 -5.65
C LEU A 217 -2.44 4.09 -4.89
N ALA A 218 -3.08 5.25 -5.06
CA ALA A 218 -4.41 5.53 -4.55
C ALA A 218 -5.22 6.24 -5.63
N LEU A 219 -6.41 5.74 -5.91
CA LEU A 219 -7.38 6.36 -6.81
C LEU A 219 -8.71 6.41 -6.09
N ASP A 220 -9.36 7.57 -6.10
CA ASP A 220 -10.64 7.76 -5.41
C ASP A 220 -11.62 8.54 -6.30
N ILE A 221 -12.88 8.12 -6.27
CA ILE A 221 -14.02 8.91 -6.69
C ILE A 221 -14.80 9.29 -5.44
N MET A 222 -15.07 10.58 -5.28
CA MET A 222 -15.72 11.16 -4.11
C MET A 222 -17.06 11.77 -4.51
N TYR A 223 -18.08 11.50 -3.71
CA TYR A 223 -19.39 12.12 -3.82
C TYR A 223 -19.72 12.87 -2.52
N GLN A 224 -19.94 14.16 -2.61
CA GLN A 224 -20.21 15.03 -1.47
C GLN A 224 -21.61 15.63 -1.57
N PRO A 225 -22.64 14.92 -1.09
CA PRO A 225 -24.04 15.41 -1.11
C PRO A 225 -24.27 16.56 -0.14
N PHE A 226 -23.52 16.61 0.96
CA PHE A 226 -23.65 17.62 2.02
C PHE A 226 -22.41 18.52 2.04
N ARG A 227 -22.53 19.75 2.59
CA ARG A 227 -21.44 20.73 2.64
C ARG A 227 -20.15 20.17 3.27
N HIS A 228 -20.28 19.37 4.33
CA HIS A 228 -19.16 18.87 5.10
C HIS A 228 -18.97 17.35 5.05
N VAL A 229 -19.96 16.59 4.60
CA VAL A 229 -19.94 15.12 4.63
C VAL A 229 -20.00 14.55 3.22
N GLY A 230 -19.09 13.67 2.93
CA GLY A 230 -19.02 12.94 1.66
C GLY A 230 -18.78 11.46 1.84
N PHE A 231 -18.90 10.74 0.74
CA PHE A 231 -18.64 9.31 0.61
C PHE A 231 -17.70 9.08 -0.56
N GLY A 232 -16.97 8.01 -0.53
CA GLY A 232 -16.10 7.67 -1.65
C GLY A 232 -15.90 6.18 -1.84
N LEU A 233 -15.60 5.87 -3.08
CA LEU A 233 -15.12 4.58 -3.52
C LEU A 233 -13.71 4.80 -4.08
N GLY A 234 -12.78 4.00 -3.65
CA GLY A 234 -11.40 4.09 -4.12
C GLY A 234 -10.77 2.72 -4.34
N THR A 235 -9.55 2.77 -4.78
CA THR A 235 -8.65 1.62 -4.78
C THR A 235 -7.30 2.01 -4.22
N ARG A 236 -6.69 1.06 -3.53
CA ARG A 236 -5.33 1.18 -3.00
C ARG A 236 -4.50 0.03 -3.51
N ALA A 237 -3.26 0.33 -3.86
CA ALA A 237 -2.24 -0.68 -4.10
C ALA A 237 -0.95 -0.24 -3.40
N LEU A 238 -0.31 -1.18 -2.71
CA LEU A 238 0.99 -1.00 -2.08
C LEU A 238 1.82 -2.24 -2.40
N ALA A 239 2.96 -2.06 -3.03
CA ALA A 239 3.93 -3.10 -3.30
C ALA A 239 5.25 -2.73 -2.66
N LEU A 240 5.82 -3.67 -1.90
CA LEU A 240 7.10 -3.55 -1.22
C LEU A 240 7.97 -4.74 -1.60
N ASP A 241 9.18 -4.44 -2.06
CA ASP A 241 10.24 -5.41 -2.31
C ASP A 241 11.47 -4.98 -1.50
N ALA A 242 12.06 -5.91 -0.79
CA ALA A 242 13.29 -5.70 -0.05
C ALA A 242 14.20 -6.91 -0.20
N SER A 243 15.49 -6.70 -0.39
CA SER A 243 16.49 -7.76 -0.37
C SER A 243 17.77 -7.30 0.29
N ALA A 244 18.43 -8.25 0.94
CA ALA A 244 19.73 -8.03 1.55
C ALA A 244 20.64 -9.21 1.18
N THR A 245 21.84 -8.90 0.70
CA THR A 245 22.86 -9.90 0.36
C THR A 245 24.07 -9.72 1.29
N LYS A 246 24.37 -10.71 2.10
CA LYS A 246 25.51 -10.69 3.00
C LYS A 246 26.26 -12.01 2.90
N GLU A 247 27.57 -11.96 2.69
CA GLU A 247 28.45 -13.14 2.63
C GLU A 247 27.93 -14.24 1.67
N GLY A 248 27.35 -13.81 0.50
CA GLY A 248 26.79 -14.69 -0.52
C GLY A 248 25.47 -15.37 -0.15
N ARG A 249 24.82 -14.94 0.93
CA ARG A 249 23.43 -15.31 1.26
C ARG A 249 22.53 -14.13 0.94
N THR A 250 21.45 -14.38 0.22
CA THR A 250 20.46 -13.37 -0.11
C THR A 250 19.16 -13.67 0.63
N ALA A 251 18.70 -12.72 1.43
CA ALA A 251 17.36 -12.72 1.98
C ALA A 251 16.50 -11.74 1.17
N SER A 252 15.34 -12.15 0.71
CA SER A 252 14.40 -11.27 0.03
C SER A 252 13.00 -11.39 0.64
N PHE A 253 12.32 -10.27 0.68
CA PHE A 253 10.95 -10.16 1.15
C PHE A 253 10.15 -9.36 0.14
N ARG A 254 9.01 -9.89 -0.26
CA ARG A 254 8.09 -9.23 -1.18
C ARG A 254 6.70 -9.27 -0.63
N GLN A 255 6.02 -8.12 -0.64
CA GLN A 255 4.65 -8.00 -0.20
C GLN A 255 3.87 -7.07 -1.11
N SER A 256 2.63 -7.45 -1.41
CA SER A 256 1.70 -6.60 -2.12
C SER A 256 0.31 -6.63 -1.48
N PHE A 257 -0.31 -5.46 -1.48
CA PHE A 257 -1.71 -5.24 -1.12
C PHE A 257 -2.38 -4.53 -2.27
N GLN A 258 -3.55 -4.99 -2.68
CA GLN A 258 -4.36 -4.25 -3.65
C GLN A 258 -5.84 -4.56 -3.46
N GLY A 259 -6.66 -3.54 -3.56
CA GLY A 259 -8.10 -3.76 -3.43
C GLY A 259 -8.93 -2.48 -3.37
N PRO A 260 -10.25 -2.64 -3.38
CA PRO A 260 -11.18 -1.53 -3.24
C PRO A 260 -11.23 -1.01 -1.80
N MET A 261 -11.65 0.24 -1.66
CA MET A 261 -11.89 0.92 -0.40
C MET A 261 -13.21 1.68 -0.48
N LEU A 262 -14.05 1.52 0.54
CA LEU A 262 -15.23 2.33 0.77
C LEU A 262 -14.97 3.25 1.95
N PHE A 263 -15.29 4.54 1.84
CA PHE A 263 -15.01 5.48 2.91
C PHE A 263 -16.05 6.60 3.02
N MET A 264 -16.08 7.22 4.20
CA MET A 264 -16.73 8.49 4.46
C MET A 264 -15.68 9.54 4.77
N ASN A 265 -15.99 10.78 4.48
CA ASN A 265 -15.14 11.92 4.79
C ASN A 265 -15.92 13.10 5.33
N VAL A 266 -15.23 13.92 6.10
CA VAL A 266 -15.66 15.23 6.56
C VAL A 266 -14.65 16.26 6.12
N SER A 267 -15.11 17.42 5.63
CA SER A 267 -14.24 18.52 5.22
C SER A 267 -14.75 19.87 5.73
N PHE A 268 -13.83 20.76 6.15
CA PHE A 268 -14.13 22.09 6.73
C PHE A 268 -12.92 23.02 6.71
#